data_2f5bdbcc4557bfb2735893e150efe8a4
#
_entry.id   2f5bdbcc4557bfb2735893e150efe8a4
#
_cell.length_a   1.000
_cell.length_b   1.000
_cell.length_c   1.000
_cell.angle_alpha   90.00
_cell.angle_beta   90.00
_cell.angle_gamma   90.00
#
_symmetry.space_group_name_H-M   'P 1'
#
loop_
_entity.id
_entity.type
_entity.pdbx_description
1 polymer ?
#
loop_
_entity_poly.entity_id
_entity_poly.type
_entity_poly.pdbx_seq_one_letter_code
_entity_poly.pdbx_strand_id
1 'polypeptide(L)'
;MADDLDNQKLGSYEAAPGDVGRVLLLYSGGLDTSVMLKWIQDEYGAEVVALTVNLGQPDEDYGVIEDKALRLGALECRVVDARERFAEQLAALVAALVAPR
;
A
#
# COMPACT_ATOMS: atom_id res chain seq x y z
N MET A 1 -29.61 -0.63 3.03
CA MET A 1 -28.94 -0.21 3.06
C MET A 1 -28.52 0.20 3.23
N ALA A 2 -28.75 -0.09 3.27
CA ALA A 2 -28.07 0.55 3.35
C ALA A 2 -27.55 0.82 3.41
N ASP A 3 -27.86 0.72 3.24
CA ASP A 3 -27.09 1.18 3.17
C ASP A 3 -26.54 1.31 3.21
N ASP A 4 -26.86 1.09 3.04
CA ASP A 4 -26.00 1.43 2.84
C ASP A 4 -25.45 1.82 3.08
N LEU A 5 -25.69 1.70 3.17
CA LEU A 5 -24.87 2.25 3.25
C LEU A 5 -24.29 2.56 3.80
N ASP A 6 -24.68 2.40 4.36
CA ASP A 6 -23.78 2.78 4.56
C ASP A 6 -22.97 2.30 4.51
N ASN A 7 -23.15 1.65 4.35
CA ASN A 7 -22.13 1.33 4.03
C ASN A 7 -21.61 1.42 3.07
N GLN A 8 -21.98 1.21 2.63
CA GLN A 8 -21.36 1.58 1.61
C GLN A 8 -20.43 2.53 1.68
N LYS A 9 -20.38 2.86 2.48
CA LYS A 9 -19.47 3.86 2.64
C LYS A 9 -18.09 3.49 2.53
N LEU A 10 -17.73 2.23 2.76
CA LEU A 10 -16.36 1.80 2.64
C LEU A 10 -15.81 2.03 1.27
N GLY A 11 -16.59 1.71 0.26
CA GLY A 11 -16.09 1.84 -1.08
C GLY A 11 -16.22 3.23 -1.65
N SER A 12 -17.01 4.07 -1.02
CA SER A 12 -17.28 5.35 -1.60
C SER A 12 -16.73 6.53 -0.84
N TYR A 13 -16.03 6.28 0.25
CA TYR A 13 -15.49 7.36 1.04
C TYR A 13 -14.38 8.09 0.27
N GLU A 14 -14.42 9.39 0.30
CA GLU A 14 -13.41 10.22 -0.32
C GLU A 14 -12.83 11.18 0.68
N ALA A 15 -11.55 11.11 0.89
CA ALA A 15 -10.87 12.02 1.79
C ALA A 15 -10.48 13.28 1.06
N ALA A 16 -10.53 14.39 1.74
CA ALA A 16 -10.06 15.63 1.17
C ALA A 16 -8.53 15.65 1.19
N PRO A 17 -7.91 16.34 0.23
CA PRO A 17 -6.47 16.53 0.28
C PRO A 17 -6.08 17.15 1.61
N GLY A 18 -5.05 16.61 2.23
CA GLY A 18 -4.60 17.08 3.52
C GLY A 18 -5.16 16.31 4.69
N ASP A 19 -6.28 15.60 4.49
CA ASP A 19 -6.85 14.78 5.55
C ASP A 19 -6.18 13.42 5.66
N VAL A 20 -5.47 13.02 4.61
CA VAL A 20 -4.80 11.73 4.56
C VAL A 20 -3.32 11.95 4.78
N GLY A 21 -2.78 11.42 5.86
CA GLY A 21 -1.36 11.60 6.17
C GLY A 21 -0.49 10.53 5.57
N ARG A 22 -0.92 9.28 5.66
CA ARG A 22 -0.11 8.16 5.21
C ARG A 22 -1.01 7.09 4.63
N VAL A 23 -0.58 6.50 3.53
CA VAL A 23 -1.33 5.46 2.83
C VAL A 23 -0.45 4.23 2.68
N LEU A 24 -1.03 3.08 2.95
CA LEU A 24 -0.37 1.80 2.70
C LEU A 24 -0.88 1.29 1.36
N LEU A 25 0.03 1.09 0.43
CA LEU A 25 -0.32 0.63 -0.91
C LEU A 25 0.31 -0.72 -1.17
N LEU A 26 -0.52 -1.69 -1.53
CA LEU A 26 0.01 -2.98 -1.97
C LEU A 26 0.64 -2.76 -3.34
N TYR A 27 1.93 -3.01 -3.44
CA TYR A 27 2.71 -2.60 -4.59
C TYR A 27 3.36 -3.80 -5.27
N SER A 28 3.06 -3.99 -6.54
CA SER A 28 3.60 -5.12 -7.30
C SER A 28 4.82 -4.74 -8.15
N GLY A 29 5.07 -3.45 -8.30
CA GLY A 29 6.10 -2.98 -9.22
C GLY A 29 5.61 -2.85 -10.64
N GLY A 30 4.35 -3.20 -10.92
CA GLY A 30 3.79 -3.07 -12.24
C GLY A 30 3.32 -1.66 -12.53
N LEU A 31 2.84 -1.46 -13.75
CA LEU A 31 2.45 -0.14 -14.19
C LEU A 31 1.29 0.42 -13.36
N ASP A 32 0.26 -0.40 -13.13
CA ASP A 32 -0.92 0.10 -12.44
C ASP A 32 -0.61 0.57 -11.03
N THR A 33 0.14 -0.22 -10.27
CA THR A 33 0.45 0.18 -8.90
C THR A 33 1.47 1.31 -8.87
N SER A 34 2.32 1.42 -9.89
CA SER A 34 3.25 2.54 -9.96
C SER A 34 2.52 3.85 -10.24
N VAL A 35 1.51 3.80 -11.11
CA VAL A 35 0.67 4.97 -11.36
C VAL A 35 -0.09 5.36 -10.10
N MET A 36 -0.64 4.37 -9.39
CA MET A 36 -1.34 4.62 -8.13
C MET A 36 -0.45 5.28 -7.10
N LEU A 37 0.78 4.79 -6.98
CA LEU A 37 1.73 5.31 -6.02
C LEU A 37 1.95 6.81 -6.26
N LYS A 38 2.16 7.17 -7.50
CA LYS A 38 2.41 8.57 -7.84
C LYS A 38 1.16 9.40 -7.68
N TRP A 39 0.02 8.85 -8.12
CA TRP A 39 -1.25 9.58 -8.06
C TRP A 39 -1.66 9.91 -6.63
N ILE A 40 -1.48 8.96 -5.71
CA ILE A 40 -1.85 9.20 -4.31
C ILE A 40 -1.04 10.36 -3.74
N GLN A 41 0.25 10.40 -4.05
CA GLN A 41 1.09 11.48 -3.57
C GLN A 41 0.66 12.82 -4.14
N ASP A 42 0.39 12.86 -5.45
CA ASP A 42 0.06 14.11 -6.12
C ASP A 42 -1.31 14.62 -5.73
N GLU A 43 -2.27 13.71 -5.59
CA GLU A 43 -3.65 14.10 -5.32
C GLU A 43 -3.89 14.46 -3.87
N TYR A 44 -3.31 13.72 -2.95
CA TYR A 44 -3.59 13.90 -1.52
C TYR A 44 -2.44 14.49 -0.74
N GLY A 45 -1.29 14.62 -1.32
CA GLY A 45 -0.11 15.08 -0.58
C GLY A 45 0.29 14.09 0.51
N ALA A 46 -0.06 12.84 0.36
CA ALA A 46 0.13 11.85 1.40
C ALA A 46 1.47 11.15 1.23
N GLU A 47 2.01 10.67 2.34
CA GLU A 47 3.14 9.76 2.31
C GLU A 47 2.63 8.37 1.96
N VAL A 48 3.36 7.65 1.15
CA VAL A 48 2.97 6.30 0.74
C VAL A 48 4.00 5.30 1.23
N VAL A 49 3.52 4.27 1.90
CA VAL A 49 4.35 3.11 2.25
C VAL A 49 3.94 2.00 1.31
N ALA A 50 4.89 1.50 0.55
CA ALA A 50 4.64 0.42 -0.40
C ALA A 50 4.87 -0.92 0.30
N LEU A 51 3.95 -1.84 0.10
CA LEU A 51 4.03 -3.18 0.67
C LEU A 51 4.01 -4.19 -0.46
N THR A 52 5.09 -4.93 -0.59
CA THR A 52 5.22 -5.96 -1.62
C THR A 52 5.25 -7.32 -0.94
N VAL A 53 4.47 -8.25 -1.46
CA VAL A 53 4.33 -9.57 -0.85
C VAL A 53 5.11 -10.59 -1.68
N ASN A 54 6.04 -11.29 -1.04
CA ASN A 54 6.81 -12.33 -1.67
C ASN A 54 6.09 -13.66 -1.44
N LEU A 55 5.51 -14.19 -2.50
CA LEU A 55 4.80 -15.46 -2.44
C LEU A 55 5.63 -16.61 -2.99
N GLY A 56 6.91 -16.36 -3.23
CA GLY A 56 7.79 -17.40 -3.74
C GLY A 56 7.79 -17.53 -5.25
N GLN A 57 7.30 -16.51 -5.96
CA GLN A 57 7.31 -16.57 -7.41
C GLN A 57 8.74 -16.55 -7.91
N PRO A 58 9.08 -17.42 -8.86
CA PRO A 58 10.41 -17.39 -9.45
C PRO A 58 10.56 -16.14 -10.30
N ASP A 59 11.80 -15.73 -10.48
CA ASP A 59 12.16 -14.63 -11.38
C ASP A 59 11.69 -13.24 -10.91
N GLU A 60 11.21 -13.13 -9.68
CA GLU A 60 10.88 -11.81 -9.15
C GLU A 60 12.11 -11.21 -8.52
N ASP A 61 12.39 -9.98 -8.87
CA ASP A 61 13.51 -9.25 -8.28
C ASP A 61 12.95 -8.19 -7.34
N TYR A 62 12.89 -8.55 -6.08
CA TYR A 62 12.29 -7.65 -5.08
C TYR A 62 13.14 -6.43 -4.81
N GLY A 63 14.43 -6.52 -5.06
CA GLY A 63 15.30 -5.34 -4.94
C GLY A 63 14.96 -4.29 -5.98
N VAL A 64 14.66 -4.73 -7.19
CA VAL A 64 14.27 -3.81 -8.25
C VAL A 64 12.91 -3.19 -7.95
N ILE A 65 11.99 -3.98 -7.41
CA ILE A 65 10.66 -3.47 -7.05
C ILE A 65 10.78 -2.42 -5.96
N GLU A 66 11.58 -2.70 -4.95
CA GLU A 66 11.79 -1.77 -3.86
C GLU A 66 12.41 -0.47 -4.37
N ASP A 67 13.41 -0.58 -5.19
CA ASP A 67 14.09 0.58 -5.74
C ASP A 67 13.13 1.44 -6.55
N LYS A 68 12.29 0.81 -7.35
CA LYS A 68 11.33 1.53 -8.15
C LYS A 68 10.33 2.29 -7.27
N ALA A 69 9.85 1.64 -6.21
CA ALA A 69 8.92 2.30 -5.30
C ALA A 69 9.54 3.54 -4.69
N LEU A 70 10.79 3.43 -4.26
CA LEU A 70 11.47 4.56 -3.65
C LEU A 70 11.72 5.69 -4.65
N ARG A 71 12.04 5.33 -5.88
CA ARG A 71 12.24 6.34 -6.91
C ARG A 71 10.96 7.09 -7.23
N LEU A 72 9.82 6.43 -7.07
CA LEU A 72 8.53 7.05 -7.33
C LEU A 72 8.01 7.82 -6.13
N GLY A 73 8.80 7.89 -5.06
CA GLY A 73 8.48 8.73 -3.94
C GLY A 73 7.91 8.04 -2.72
N ALA A 74 7.90 6.71 -2.71
CA ALA A 74 7.42 6.00 -1.52
C ALA A 74 8.31 6.34 -0.33
N LEU A 75 7.70 6.50 0.82
CA LEU A 75 8.43 6.75 2.05
C LEU A 75 9.31 5.55 2.38
N GLU A 76 8.77 4.36 2.20
CA GLU A 76 9.52 3.12 2.32
C GLU A 76 8.80 2.05 1.55
N CYS A 77 9.52 0.96 1.28
CA CYS A 77 8.94 -0.21 0.63
C CYS A 77 9.30 -1.42 1.48
N ARG A 78 8.28 -2.14 1.95
CA ARG A 78 8.48 -3.33 2.74
C ARG A 78 8.18 -4.54 1.90
N VAL A 79 9.08 -5.50 1.91
CA VAL A 79 8.87 -6.77 1.22
C VAL A 79 8.60 -7.81 2.30
N VAL A 80 7.42 -8.40 2.24
CA VAL A 80 6.98 -9.36 3.23
C VAL A 80 7.08 -10.76 2.65
N ASP A 81 7.80 -11.64 3.33
CA ASP A 81 7.89 -13.03 2.93
C ASP A 81 6.64 -13.74 3.43
N ALA A 82 5.76 -14.07 2.51
CA ALA A 82 4.46 -14.65 2.84
C ALA A 82 4.39 -16.13 2.57
N ARG A 83 5.54 -16.77 2.36
CA ARG A 83 5.52 -18.16 1.95
C ARG A 83 5.07 -19.12 3.05
N GLU A 84 5.31 -18.76 4.30
CA GLU A 84 5.00 -19.67 5.40
C GLU A 84 4.00 -19.11 6.41
N ARG A 85 4.14 -17.88 6.77
CA ARG A 85 3.33 -17.31 7.85
C ARG A 85 2.62 -16.06 7.38
N PHE A 86 2.04 -16.18 6.23
CA PHE A 86 1.48 -15.04 5.53
C PHE A 86 0.52 -14.21 6.37
N ALA A 87 -0.50 -14.87 6.93
CA ALA A 87 -1.55 -14.13 7.63
C ALA A 87 -1.01 -13.40 8.85
N GLU A 88 -0.16 -14.08 9.61
CA GLU A 88 0.42 -13.49 10.80
C GLU A 88 1.30 -12.30 10.49
N GLN A 89 2.21 -12.49 9.55
CA GLN A 89 3.15 -11.44 9.22
C GLN A 89 2.45 -10.23 8.61
N LEU A 90 1.50 -10.49 7.72
CA LEU A 90 0.79 -9.42 7.07
C LEU A 90 -0.03 -8.62 8.06
N ALA A 91 -0.75 -9.30 8.93
CA ALA A 91 -1.58 -8.63 9.93
C ALA A 91 -0.73 -7.77 10.86
N ALA A 92 0.38 -8.31 11.33
CA ALA A 92 1.26 -7.58 12.23
C ALA A 92 1.85 -6.36 11.54
N LEU A 93 2.26 -6.52 10.29
CA LEU A 93 2.88 -5.43 9.57
C LEU A 93 1.88 -4.31 9.26
N VAL A 94 0.69 -4.70 8.85
CA VAL A 94 -0.35 -3.70 8.56
C VAL A 94 -0.68 -2.92 9.83
N ALA A 95 -0.84 -3.63 10.95
CA ALA A 95 -1.13 -2.96 12.21
C ALA A 95 -0.04 -1.96 12.59
N ALA A 96 1.22 -2.35 12.38
CA ALA A 96 2.33 -1.47 12.72
C ALA A 96 2.41 -0.25 11.81
N LEU A 97 2.09 -0.43 10.53
CA LEU A 97 2.24 0.65 9.56
C LEU A 97 1.07 1.62 9.54
N VAL A 98 -0.11 1.18 9.94
CA VAL A 98 -1.29 2.03 9.91
C VAL A 98 -1.79 2.43 11.28
N ALA A 99 -1.05 2.09 12.33
CA ALA A 99 -1.45 2.46 13.69
C ALA A 99 -1.49 3.98 13.83
N PRO A 100 -2.37 4.49 14.66
CA PRO A 100 -2.43 5.94 14.89
C PRO A 100 -1.13 6.44 15.47
N ARG A 101 -0.81 7.68 15.15
CA ARG A 101 0.42 8.30 15.65
C ARG A 101 0.16 9.20 16.83
#